data_8b170f1cf11d19952c415f90de07369a
#
_entry.id   8b170f1cf11d19952c415f90de07369a
#
_cell.length_a   1.000
_cell.length_b   1.000
_cell.length_c   1.000
_cell.angle_alpha   90.00
_cell.angle_beta   90.00
_cell.angle_gamma   90.00
#
_symmetry.space_group_name_H-M   'P 1'
#
loop_
_entity.id
_entity.type
_entity.pdbx_description
1 polymer ?
#
loop_
_entity_poly.entity_id
_entity_poly.type
_entity_poly.pdbx_seq_one_letter_code
_entity_poly.pdbx_strand_id
1 'polypeptide(L)'
;EELVRQRNKEPEPEIEVIVVDLESHKQTMAKLQEEFQEMQKQQETLAAQIKERKRPPEEAEVMIRPGGSGVDLEPTFVECTSSGIFIHEGDKPAHVRRGDLKTDATFRGLLERIAGKPKATVIFLIRDDAVGTYYDARSVALELRARNGKLPIIGHGKLDLSMFRK
;
A
#
# COMPACT_ATOMS: atom_id res chain seq x y z
N GLU A 1 -63.53 -34.79 -55.28
CA GLU A 1 -63.14 -33.39 -55.54
C GLU A 1 -63.02 -32.59 -54.23
N GLU A 2 -63.70 -32.97 -53.19
CA GLU A 2 -63.69 -32.28 -51.88
C GLU A 2 -62.39 -32.53 -51.03
N LEU A 3 -61.78 -33.68 -51.20
CA LEU A 3 -60.51 -34.04 -50.56
C LEU A 3 -59.28 -33.29 -51.12
N VAL A 4 -59.35 -32.77 -52.33
CA VAL A 4 -58.25 -31.99 -52.94
C VAL A 4 -58.34 -30.51 -52.51
N ARG A 5 -59.49 -30.01 -52.08
CA ARG A 5 -59.64 -28.65 -51.53
C ARG A 5 -59.20 -28.47 -50.08
N GLN A 6 -59.19 -29.54 -49.33
CA GLN A 6 -58.69 -29.50 -47.92
C GLN A 6 -57.15 -29.54 -47.83
N ARG A 7 -56.44 -29.96 -48.86
CA ARG A 7 -55.01 -30.07 -48.92
C ARG A 7 -54.21 -28.78 -49.15
N ASN A 8 -54.92 -27.74 -49.60
CA ASN A 8 -54.35 -26.42 -49.91
C ASN A 8 -54.63 -25.36 -48.83
N LYS A 9 -55.07 -25.77 -47.67
CA LYS A 9 -55.07 -24.91 -46.49
C LYS A 9 -53.89 -25.27 -45.56
N GLU A 10 -52.67 -25.13 -46.07
CA GLU A 10 -51.52 -25.16 -45.23
C GLU A 10 -51.34 -23.79 -44.55
N PRO A 11 -50.95 -23.79 -43.27
CA PRO A 11 -50.81 -22.56 -42.52
C PRO A 11 -49.47 -21.90 -42.88
N GLU A 12 -49.48 -20.92 -43.77
CA GLU A 12 -48.33 -20.07 -44.05
C GLU A 12 -47.94 -19.10 -42.90
N PRO A 13 -48.74 -18.86 -41.85
CA PRO A 13 -48.33 -17.90 -40.83
C PRO A 13 -47.26 -18.38 -39.85
N GLU A 14 -47.04 -19.71 -39.69
CA GLU A 14 -46.04 -20.19 -38.73
C GLU A 14 -44.60 -19.96 -39.15
N ILE A 15 -44.32 -19.93 -40.47
CA ILE A 15 -42.94 -19.75 -40.97
C ILE A 15 -42.50 -18.29 -40.84
N GLU A 16 -43.38 -17.32 -41.03
CA GLU A 16 -43.05 -15.91 -40.84
C GLU A 16 -42.73 -15.56 -39.37
N VAL A 17 -43.48 -16.12 -38.42
CA VAL A 17 -43.25 -15.90 -37.02
C VAL A 17 -41.89 -16.48 -36.56
N ILE A 18 -41.51 -17.65 -37.08
CA ILE A 18 -40.21 -18.27 -36.78
C ILE A 18 -39.05 -17.44 -37.39
N VAL A 19 -39.23 -16.88 -38.56
CA VAL A 19 -38.20 -16.03 -39.21
C VAL A 19 -38.02 -14.72 -38.43
N VAL A 20 -39.10 -14.10 -37.97
CA VAL A 20 -39.04 -12.88 -37.15
C VAL A 20 -38.38 -13.15 -35.80
N ASP A 21 -38.66 -14.27 -35.15
CA ASP A 21 -38.02 -14.68 -33.91
C ASP A 21 -36.51 -14.95 -34.10
N LEU A 22 -36.12 -15.59 -35.16
CA LEU A 22 -34.72 -15.84 -35.51
C LEU A 22 -33.93 -14.53 -35.73
N GLU A 23 -34.53 -13.54 -36.33
CA GLU A 23 -33.93 -12.25 -36.63
C GLU A 23 -33.77 -11.39 -35.34
N SER A 24 -34.78 -11.41 -34.47
CA SER A 24 -34.73 -10.76 -33.15
C SER A 24 -33.69 -11.41 -32.26
N HIS A 25 -33.55 -12.73 -32.28
CA HIS A 25 -32.51 -13.46 -31.54
C HIS A 25 -31.10 -13.17 -32.07
N LYS A 26 -30.89 -13.07 -33.36
CA LYS A 26 -29.62 -12.65 -33.97
C LYS A 26 -29.23 -11.24 -33.55
N GLN A 27 -30.17 -10.29 -33.55
CA GLN A 27 -29.92 -8.92 -33.11
C GLN A 27 -29.57 -8.85 -31.60
N THR A 28 -30.25 -9.65 -30.78
CA THR A 28 -29.98 -9.74 -29.35
C THR A 28 -28.61 -10.35 -29.10
N MET A 29 -28.25 -11.41 -29.81
CA MET A 29 -26.93 -12.02 -29.75
C MET A 29 -25.82 -11.07 -30.18
N ALA A 30 -26.02 -10.29 -31.25
CA ALA A 30 -25.05 -9.29 -31.70
C ALA A 30 -24.81 -8.20 -30.63
N LYS A 31 -25.90 -7.69 -30.02
CA LYS A 31 -25.79 -6.71 -28.91
C LYS A 31 -25.07 -7.27 -27.69
N LEU A 32 -25.42 -8.47 -27.26
CA LEU A 32 -24.77 -9.13 -26.15
C LEU A 32 -23.27 -9.36 -26.41
N GLN A 33 -22.91 -9.67 -27.64
CA GLN A 33 -21.54 -9.87 -28.06
C GLN A 33 -20.73 -8.56 -28.03
N GLU A 34 -21.36 -7.47 -28.42
CA GLU A 34 -20.77 -6.13 -28.37
C GLU A 34 -20.60 -5.66 -26.91
N GLU A 35 -21.62 -5.80 -26.08
CA GLU A 35 -21.54 -5.50 -24.63
C GLU A 35 -20.46 -6.34 -23.91
N PHE A 36 -20.34 -7.61 -24.27
CA PHE A 36 -19.31 -8.48 -23.71
C PHE A 36 -17.89 -8.01 -24.07
N GLN A 37 -17.67 -7.62 -25.34
CA GLN A 37 -16.39 -7.07 -25.77
C GLN A 37 -16.05 -5.75 -25.06
N GLU A 38 -17.06 -4.92 -24.85
CA GLU A 38 -16.89 -3.65 -24.16
C GLU A 38 -16.55 -3.84 -22.68
N MET A 39 -17.23 -4.77 -22.01
CA MET A 39 -16.91 -5.16 -20.64
C MET A 39 -15.50 -5.76 -20.50
N GLN A 40 -15.07 -6.59 -21.45
CA GLN A 40 -13.70 -7.11 -21.46
C GLN A 40 -12.66 -5.98 -21.55
N LYS A 41 -12.86 -5.02 -22.47
CA LYS A 41 -11.97 -3.85 -22.58
C LYS A 41 -11.93 -3.01 -21.32
N GLN A 42 -13.08 -2.80 -20.69
CA GLN A 42 -13.16 -2.09 -19.40
C GLN A 42 -12.42 -2.85 -18.30
N GLN A 43 -12.56 -4.16 -18.24
CA GLN A 43 -11.87 -5.01 -17.27
C GLN A 43 -10.34 -4.95 -17.44
N GLU A 44 -9.84 -5.01 -18.68
CA GLU A 44 -8.42 -4.88 -18.99
C GLU A 44 -7.88 -3.50 -18.60
N THR A 45 -8.64 -2.44 -18.90
CA THR A 45 -8.28 -1.07 -18.56
C THR A 45 -8.20 -0.87 -17.03
N LEU A 46 -9.19 -1.38 -16.30
CA LEU A 46 -9.22 -1.32 -14.84
C LEU A 46 -8.09 -2.14 -14.22
N ALA A 47 -7.79 -3.32 -14.77
CA ALA A 47 -6.69 -4.15 -14.31
C ALA A 47 -5.33 -3.45 -14.51
N ALA A 48 -5.15 -2.76 -15.65
CA ALA A 48 -3.95 -1.96 -15.92
C ALA A 48 -3.83 -0.78 -14.93
N GLN A 49 -4.92 -0.06 -14.68
CA GLN A 49 -4.94 1.04 -13.70
C GLN A 49 -4.63 0.57 -12.27
N ILE A 50 -5.17 -0.58 -11.86
CA ILE A 50 -4.87 -1.18 -10.56
C ILE A 50 -3.40 -1.55 -10.46
N LYS A 51 -2.82 -2.12 -11.53
CA LYS A 51 -1.40 -2.48 -11.57
C LYS A 51 -0.50 -1.24 -11.48
N GLU A 52 -0.89 -0.16 -12.14
CA GLU A 52 -0.16 1.11 -12.09
C GLU A 52 -0.26 1.78 -10.71
N ARG A 53 -1.44 1.80 -10.09
CA ARG A 53 -1.61 2.32 -8.71
C ARG A 53 -0.94 1.46 -7.64
N LYS A 54 -0.76 0.16 -7.89
CA LYS A 54 -0.02 -0.76 -7.01
C LYS A 54 1.49 -0.72 -7.24
N ARG A 55 2.00 -0.02 -8.27
CA ARG A 55 3.43 0.27 -8.33
C ARG A 55 3.77 1.08 -7.09
N PRO A 56 4.73 0.61 -6.27
CA PRO A 56 5.27 1.44 -5.22
C PRO A 56 5.71 2.76 -5.88
N PRO A 57 5.38 3.93 -5.33
CA PRO A 57 5.99 5.16 -5.80
C PRO A 57 7.50 4.92 -5.85
N GLU A 58 8.14 5.38 -6.93
CA GLU A 58 9.60 5.30 -7.04
C GLU A 58 10.18 5.74 -5.71
N GLU A 59 11.02 4.88 -5.11
CA GLU A 59 11.57 5.08 -3.77
C GLU A 59 12.38 6.38 -3.80
N ALA A 60 11.70 7.51 -3.55
CA ALA A 60 12.38 8.78 -3.38
C ALA A 60 13.26 8.68 -2.14
N GLU A 61 14.56 8.83 -2.31
CA GLU A 61 15.49 8.89 -1.17
C GLU A 61 15.11 10.06 -0.27
N VAL A 62 14.79 9.75 0.98
CA VAL A 62 14.49 10.76 1.98
C VAL A 62 15.79 11.19 2.63
N MET A 63 16.35 12.29 2.16
CA MET A 63 17.57 12.88 2.73
C MET A 63 17.23 13.68 3.99
N ILE A 64 17.79 13.30 5.12
CA ILE A 64 17.66 14.04 6.38
C ILE A 64 18.87 14.97 6.51
N ARG A 65 18.60 16.27 6.59
CA ARG A 65 19.64 17.28 6.79
C ARG A 65 19.67 17.72 8.27
N PRO A 66 20.87 17.84 8.87
CA PRO A 66 20.99 18.42 10.19
C PRO A 66 20.55 19.89 10.14
N GLY A 67 19.68 20.27 11.07
CA GLY A 67 19.19 21.63 11.18
C GLY A 67 18.71 21.94 12.59
N GLY A 68 18.81 23.20 13.01
CA GLY A 68 18.32 23.68 14.29
C GLY A 68 19.31 23.56 15.44
N SER A 69 18.83 23.70 16.68
CA SER A 69 19.62 23.77 17.93
C SER A 69 20.23 22.43 18.38
N GLY A 70 20.10 21.37 17.58
CA GLY A 70 20.60 20.03 17.91
C GLY A 70 21.97 19.68 17.34
N VAL A 71 22.75 20.64 16.83
CA VAL A 71 24.04 20.41 16.15
C VAL A 71 25.09 19.74 17.05
N ASP A 72 25.00 19.93 18.36
CA ASP A 72 25.92 19.32 19.35
C ASP A 72 25.46 17.96 19.86
N LEU A 73 24.34 17.44 19.38
CA LEU A 73 23.81 16.14 19.81
C LEU A 73 24.33 15.02 18.89
N GLU A 74 24.49 13.84 19.49
CA GLU A 74 24.78 12.59 18.78
C GLU A 74 23.48 11.83 18.55
N PRO A 75 22.83 12.02 17.37
CA PRO A 75 21.55 11.39 17.10
C PRO A 75 21.72 9.93 16.71
N THR A 76 20.89 9.05 17.29
CA THR A 76 20.62 7.71 16.77
C THR A 76 19.25 7.70 16.17
N PHE A 77 19.14 7.25 14.92
CA PHE A 77 17.87 7.25 14.19
C PHE A 77 17.14 5.94 14.34
N VAL A 78 15.86 6.04 14.68
CA VAL A 78 14.93 4.92 14.79
C VAL A 78 13.73 5.20 13.89
N GLU A 79 13.61 4.45 12.82
CA GLU A 79 12.50 4.58 11.90
C GLU A 79 11.29 3.81 12.44
N CYS A 80 10.15 4.47 12.53
CA CYS A 80 8.88 3.87 12.89
C CYS A 80 8.07 3.55 11.64
N THR A 81 7.60 2.30 11.55
CA THR A 81 6.70 1.79 10.52
C THR A 81 5.46 1.18 11.17
N SER A 82 4.43 0.85 10.38
CA SER A 82 3.22 0.18 10.89
C SER A 82 3.50 -1.15 11.60
N SER A 83 4.53 -1.89 11.15
CA SER A 83 4.90 -3.22 11.67
C SER A 83 5.83 -3.19 12.88
N GLY A 84 6.57 -2.08 13.10
CA GLY A 84 7.58 -1.98 14.15
C GLY A 84 8.58 -0.87 13.90
N ILE A 85 9.77 -1.01 14.47
CA ILE A 85 10.84 -0.03 14.33
C ILE A 85 12.07 -0.64 13.65
N PHE A 86 12.83 0.21 12.94
CA PHE A 86 14.15 -0.10 12.42
C PHE A 86 15.17 0.81 13.11
N ILE A 87 16.13 0.21 13.78
CA ILE A 87 17.22 0.93 14.45
C ILE A 87 18.37 1.06 13.46
N HIS A 88 18.67 2.30 13.05
CA HIS A 88 19.73 2.61 12.10
C HIS A 88 21.06 2.82 12.82
N GLU A 89 21.61 1.74 13.39
CA GLU A 89 22.91 1.71 14.04
C GLU A 89 23.82 0.74 13.27
N GLY A 90 24.88 1.24 12.61
CA GLY A 90 25.75 0.43 11.75
C GLY A 90 25.27 0.25 10.31
N ASP A 91 25.79 -0.80 9.62
CA ASP A 91 25.55 -1.01 8.19
C ASP A 91 24.18 -1.61 7.85
N LYS A 92 23.60 -2.34 8.79
CA LYS A 92 22.28 -2.96 8.62
C LYS A 92 21.34 -2.52 9.73
N PRO A 93 20.16 -2.02 9.40
CA PRO A 93 19.16 -1.66 10.41
C PRO A 93 18.66 -2.92 11.13
N ALA A 94 18.56 -2.85 12.46
CA ALA A 94 17.94 -3.90 13.25
C ALA A 94 16.42 -3.66 13.34
N HIS A 95 15.63 -4.70 13.04
CA HIS A 95 14.18 -4.61 13.08
C HIS A 95 13.62 -5.17 14.39
N VAL A 96 12.75 -4.41 15.05
CA VAL A 96 12.00 -4.83 16.24
C VAL A 96 10.51 -4.69 15.95
N ARG A 97 9.76 -5.77 16.18
CA ARG A 97 8.30 -5.77 15.96
C ARG A 97 7.60 -4.87 16.98
N ARG A 98 6.50 -4.25 16.55
CA ARG A 98 5.73 -3.35 17.42
C ARG A 98 5.30 -3.98 18.75
N GLY A 99 4.87 -5.27 18.73
CA GLY A 99 4.46 -5.99 19.93
C GLY A 99 5.58 -6.23 20.95
N ASP A 100 6.84 -6.23 20.50
CA ASP A 100 8.00 -6.60 21.30
C ASP A 100 8.77 -5.38 21.85
N LEU A 101 8.35 -4.15 21.50
CA LEU A 101 9.06 -2.90 21.84
C LEU A 101 9.36 -2.74 23.33
N LYS A 102 8.48 -3.21 24.19
CA LYS A 102 8.64 -3.10 25.65
C LYS A 102 9.65 -4.08 26.23
N THR A 103 9.86 -5.21 25.56
CA THR A 103 10.65 -6.34 26.07
C THR A 103 11.92 -6.61 25.28
N ASP A 104 12.04 -6.03 24.09
CA ASP A 104 13.18 -6.24 23.21
C ASP A 104 14.47 -5.68 23.82
N ALA A 105 15.46 -6.55 24.00
CA ALA A 105 16.74 -6.22 24.63
C ALA A 105 17.57 -5.24 23.79
N THR A 106 17.48 -5.31 22.45
CA THR A 106 18.24 -4.44 21.54
C THR A 106 17.74 -3.01 21.64
N PHE A 107 16.43 -2.81 21.59
CA PHE A 107 15.84 -1.48 21.69
C PHE A 107 16.01 -0.87 23.10
N ARG A 108 15.76 -1.66 24.14
CA ARG A 108 15.97 -1.19 25.53
C ARG A 108 17.43 -0.84 25.81
N GLY A 109 18.36 -1.70 25.41
CA GLY A 109 19.79 -1.45 25.56
C GLY A 109 20.28 -0.21 24.80
N LEU A 110 19.72 0.08 23.62
CA LEU A 110 19.95 1.34 22.90
C LEU A 110 19.49 2.54 23.75
N LEU A 111 18.26 2.50 24.25
CA LEU A 111 17.70 3.62 25.03
C LEU A 111 18.45 3.83 26.36
N GLU A 112 18.87 2.78 27.04
CA GLU A 112 19.69 2.84 28.27
C GLU A 112 21.06 3.48 27.98
N ARG A 113 21.71 3.13 26.86
CA ARG A 113 22.96 3.78 26.43
C ARG A 113 22.76 5.27 26.15
N ILE A 114 21.63 5.64 25.53
CA ILE A 114 21.30 7.04 25.27
C ILE A 114 21.03 7.79 26.58
N ALA A 115 20.31 7.18 27.52
CA ALA A 115 20.02 7.79 28.80
C ALA A 115 21.31 8.05 29.64
N GLY A 116 22.33 7.21 29.48
CA GLY A 116 23.62 7.35 30.17
C GLY A 116 24.57 8.38 29.55
N LYS A 117 24.29 8.92 28.37
CA LYS A 117 25.17 9.87 27.68
C LYS A 117 24.53 11.25 27.55
N PRO A 118 25.18 12.36 27.99
CA PRO A 118 24.55 13.69 28.00
C PRO A 118 24.26 14.27 26.60
N LYS A 119 24.99 13.86 25.57
CA LYS A 119 24.82 14.34 24.20
C LYS A 119 24.05 13.37 23.31
N ALA A 120 23.83 12.14 23.72
CA ALA A 120 23.12 11.15 22.95
C ALA A 120 21.60 11.45 22.93
N THR A 121 20.97 11.23 21.80
CA THR A 121 19.51 11.37 21.63
C THR A 121 19.01 10.37 20.62
N VAL A 122 17.82 9.82 20.82
CA VAL A 122 17.12 9.06 19.79
C VAL A 122 16.20 9.96 18.99
N ILE A 123 16.27 9.90 17.69
CA ILE A 123 15.36 10.61 16.79
C ILE A 123 14.44 9.57 16.12
N PHE A 124 13.16 9.64 16.48
CA PHE A 124 12.14 8.81 15.85
C PHE A 124 11.73 9.39 14.51
N LEU A 125 12.01 8.67 13.43
CA LEU A 125 11.57 8.97 12.06
C LEU A 125 10.20 8.33 11.87
N ILE A 126 9.16 9.14 11.75
CA ILE A 126 7.78 8.66 11.78
C ILE A 126 7.24 8.62 10.35
N ARG A 127 6.99 7.42 9.82
CA ARG A 127 6.25 7.24 8.57
C ARG A 127 4.78 7.62 8.77
N ASP A 128 4.08 7.96 7.71
CA ASP A 128 2.68 8.39 7.71
C ASP A 128 1.71 7.39 8.35
N ASP A 129 2.01 6.08 8.22
CA ASP A 129 1.24 4.96 8.78
C ASP A 129 1.71 4.50 10.18
N ALA A 130 2.73 5.16 10.76
CA ALA A 130 3.47 4.66 11.92
C ALA A 130 3.24 5.43 13.24
N VAL A 131 2.26 6.31 13.28
CA VAL A 131 2.00 7.16 14.47
C VAL A 131 1.77 6.33 15.74
N GLY A 132 1.04 5.21 15.63
CA GLY A 132 0.82 4.31 16.77
C GLY A 132 2.10 3.65 17.28
N THR A 133 2.96 3.16 16.38
CA THR A 133 4.27 2.57 16.71
C THR A 133 5.20 3.60 17.37
N TYR A 134 5.16 4.85 16.87
CA TYR A 134 5.91 5.93 17.50
C TYR A 134 5.50 6.16 18.96
N TYR A 135 4.20 6.20 19.27
CA TYR A 135 3.76 6.39 20.65
C TYR A 135 4.18 5.23 21.54
N ASP A 136 4.11 4.00 21.05
CA ASP A 136 4.57 2.82 21.80
C ASP A 136 6.09 2.89 22.06
N ALA A 137 6.90 3.18 21.04
CA ALA A 137 8.35 3.32 21.17
C ALA A 137 8.74 4.49 22.08
N ARG A 138 8.05 5.64 21.95
CA ARG A 138 8.29 6.80 22.80
C ARG A 138 7.96 6.52 24.26
N SER A 139 6.92 5.73 24.55
CA SER A 139 6.60 5.38 25.94
C SER A 139 7.75 4.65 26.64
N VAL A 140 8.43 3.74 25.93
CA VAL A 140 9.63 3.04 26.42
C VAL A 140 10.80 4.00 26.60
N ALA A 141 11.01 4.93 25.67
CA ALA A 141 12.06 5.94 25.79
C ALA A 141 11.86 6.85 27.01
N LEU A 142 10.61 7.23 27.30
CA LEU A 142 10.27 8.03 28.48
C LEU A 142 10.46 7.24 29.78
N GLU A 143 10.06 5.96 29.81
CA GLU A 143 10.27 5.05 30.93
C GLU A 143 11.76 4.97 31.33
N LEU A 144 12.63 4.82 30.32
CA LEU A 144 14.06 4.73 30.48
C LEU A 144 14.76 6.09 30.55
N ARG A 145 14.02 7.20 30.54
CA ARG A 145 14.53 8.58 30.57
C ARG A 145 15.50 8.90 29.44
N ALA A 146 15.39 8.22 28.31
CA ALA A 146 16.19 8.49 27.15
C ALA A 146 15.73 9.79 26.46
N ARG A 147 16.69 10.66 26.12
CA ARG A 147 16.40 11.86 25.33
C ARG A 147 15.86 11.43 23.98
N ASN A 148 14.74 12.02 23.59
CA ASN A 148 14.10 11.66 22.32
C ASN A 148 13.59 12.89 21.58
N GLY A 149 13.71 12.83 20.26
CA GLY A 149 13.10 13.75 19.32
C GLY A 149 12.23 13.02 18.32
N LYS A 150 11.45 13.74 17.54
CA LYS A 150 10.61 13.20 16.48
C LYS A 150 10.80 13.97 15.19
N LEU A 151 10.78 13.25 14.06
CA LEU A 151 10.84 13.82 12.74
C LEU A 151 9.85 13.05 11.85
N PRO A 152 8.71 13.64 11.48
CA PRO A 152 7.83 13.06 10.49
C PRO A 152 8.53 13.00 9.14
N ILE A 153 8.40 11.87 8.44
CA ILE A 153 8.96 11.67 7.11
C ILE A 153 7.84 11.25 6.15
N ILE A 154 7.88 11.79 4.95
CA ILE A 154 6.88 11.50 3.92
C ILE A 154 7.41 10.41 2.99
N GLY A 155 6.55 9.45 2.64
CA GLY A 155 6.87 8.37 1.73
C GLY A 155 7.53 7.15 2.38
N HIS A 156 7.74 6.09 1.58
CA HIS A 156 8.25 4.78 2.01
C HIS A 156 9.63 4.45 1.43
N GLY A 157 10.30 5.43 0.80
CA GLY A 157 11.62 5.26 0.20
C GLY A 157 12.74 5.04 1.20
N LYS A 158 13.92 4.66 0.69
CA LYS A 158 15.12 4.50 1.52
C LYS A 158 15.49 5.79 2.22
N LEU A 159 15.97 5.66 3.45
CA LEU A 159 16.49 6.78 4.23
C LEU A 159 17.97 6.96 3.91
N ASP A 160 18.34 8.16 3.45
CA ASP A 160 19.74 8.57 3.36
C ASP A 160 20.14 9.29 4.66
N LEU A 161 20.92 8.58 5.46
CA LEU A 161 21.51 9.06 6.72
C LEU A 161 23.02 9.31 6.59
N SER A 162 23.55 9.38 5.37
CA SER A 162 25.00 9.50 5.11
C SER A 162 25.63 10.72 5.79
N MET A 163 24.88 11.82 5.89
CA MET A 163 25.35 13.05 6.55
C MET A 163 25.57 12.94 8.07
N PHE A 164 25.08 11.89 8.70
CA PHE A 164 25.20 11.65 10.15
C PHE A 164 26.16 10.50 10.48
N ARG A 165 26.65 9.78 9.47
CA ARG A 165 27.69 8.77 9.64
C ARG A 165 29.05 9.47 9.66
N LYS A 166 29.70 9.41 10.83
CA LYS A 166 31.11 9.80 11.00
C LYS A 166 32.01 8.61 10.81
#